data_db6177237c089838c1eb3eb1ae319d3d
#
_entry.id   db6177237c089838c1eb3eb1ae319d3d
#
_cell.length_a   1.000
_cell.length_b   1.000
_cell.length_c   1.000
_cell.angle_alpha   90.00
_cell.angle_beta   90.00
_cell.angle_gamma   90.00
#
_symmetry.space_group_name_H-M   'P 1'
#
loop_
_entity.id
_entity.type
_entity.pdbx_description
1 polymer ?
#
loop_
_entity_poly.entity_id
_entity_poly.type
_entity_poly.pdbx_seq_one_letter_code
_entity_poly.pdbx_strand_id
1 'polypeptide(L)'
;MAQTKGILERVFKLSEKGTTVKTEILAGLTTFVAMAYIIFVNPSILADAGIPKEAAIAATVWSAVIGSAAMGLWANFPVAVAPGMGLNAFFAYYVCGVLGLHWTVALGAVFFSGIVFLLLTVTHVRQLLIDAVPMNLKYAIVVGIGMFIAFIGLQNAGIVVKNDATVVALGHVTQPGPLLACCGLMLTAGLMARNVQGSLLIGILVTAVLGMVFGVSPAPSGIDSVMSFSLPSLAPTLMQLDIMGALKYGIISIIFTFTIVELFDNMGTLIGLSRKARLMDDKGHIENLDKALVTDSVGTVVSSFLGTSTVTSYVESAAGISQGGRTGLTALTVAVLFAASLVFAPLIGLVPAFAT
;
A
#
# COMPACT_ATOMS: atom_id res chain seq x y z
N MET A 1 -21.86 -39.23 11.67
CA MET A 1 -22.64 -38.12 11.13
C MET A 1 -21.67 -37.11 10.53
N ALA A 2 -21.56 -37.04 9.21
CA ALA A 2 -20.74 -36.03 8.56
C ALA A 2 -21.43 -34.66 8.76
N GLN A 3 -20.90 -33.84 9.67
CA GLN A 3 -21.30 -32.44 9.75
C GLN A 3 -21.01 -31.82 8.38
N THR A 4 -22.05 -31.28 7.74
CA THR A 4 -21.90 -30.48 6.53
C THR A 4 -20.97 -29.31 6.86
N LYS A 5 -19.71 -29.43 6.45
CA LYS A 5 -18.73 -28.34 6.62
C LYS A 5 -19.29 -27.09 5.95
N GLY A 6 -19.43 -25.99 6.68
CA GLY A 6 -19.90 -24.72 6.17
C GLY A 6 -19.04 -24.25 4.97
N ILE A 7 -19.58 -23.36 4.13
CA ILE A 7 -18.89 -22.85 2.92
C ILE A 7 -17.51 -22.29 3.27
N LEU A 8 -17.40 -21.51 4.36
CA LEU A 8 -16.12 -20.92 4.81
C LEU A 8 -15.09 -21.99 5.17
N GLU A 9 -15.51 -23.09 5.79
CA GLU A 9 -14.62 -24.21 6.12
C GLU A 9 -14.09 -24.91 4.87
N ARG A 10 -14.93 -25.04 3.83
CA ARG A 10 -14.52 -25.65 2.56
C ARG A 10 -13.52 -24.80 1.78
N VAL A 11 -13.71 -23.48 1.78
CA VAL A 11 -12.86 -22.54 1.04
C VAL A 11 -11.55 -22.29 1.78
N PHE A 12 -11.60 -22.00 3.08
CA PHE A 12 -10.43 -21.51 3.83
C PHE A 12 -9.74 -22.59 4.68
N LYS A 13 -10.34 -23.77 4.86
CA LYS A 13 -9.77 -24.89 5.63
C LYS A 13 -9.41 -24.49 7.07
N LEU A 14 -10.31 -23.78 7.73
CA LEU A 14 -10.07 -23.15 9.03
C LEU A 14 -9.62 -24.15 10.12
N SER A 15 -10.31 -25.31 10.20
CA SER A 15 -10.00 -26.37 11.15
C SER A 15 -8.62 -26.98 10.90
N GLU A 16 -8.23 -27.16 9.63
CA GLU A 16 -6.92 -27.68 9.23
C GLU A 16 -5.79 -26.74 9.64
N LYS A 17 -6.04 -25.42 9.56
CA LYS A 17 -5.09 -24.36 9.95
C LYS A 17 -5.17 -23.98 11.43
N GLY A 18 -6.00 -24.65 12.25
CA GLY A 18 -6.13 -24.42 13.68
C GLY A 18 -6.68 -23.03 14.04
N THR A 19 -7.58 -22.48 13.23
CA THR A 19 -8.18 -21.16 13.44
C THR A 19 -9.71 -21.23 13.39
N THR A 20 -10.37 -20.11 13.68
CA THR A 20 -11.83 -19.98 13.68
C THR A 20 -12.26 -18.77 12.87
N VAL A 21 -13.50 -18.74 12.37
CA VAL A 21 -14.07 -17.58 11.67
C VAL A 21 -13.93 -16.29 12.48
N LYS A 22 -14.19 -16.36 13.79
CA LYS A 22 -14.08 -15.19 14.69
C LYS A 22 -12.65 -14.67 14.76
N THR A 23 -11.68 -15.57 14.89
CA THR A 23 -10.26 -15.23 14.94
C THR A 23 -9.79 -14.58 13.63
N GLU A 24 -10.20 -15.13 12.50
CA GLU A 24 -9.83 -14.62 11.18
C GLU A 24 -10.43 -13.22 10.92
N ILE A 25 -11.70 -12.99 11.31
CA ILE A 25 -12.33 -11.66 11.19
C ILE A 25 -11.64 -10.64 12.09
N LEU A 26 -11.31 -11.01 13.35
CA LEU A 26 -10.56 -10.14 14.25
C LEU A 26 -9.15 -9.84 13.71
N ALA A 27 -8.48 -10.84 13.16
CA ALA A 27 -7.18 -10.68 12.51
C ALA A 27 -7.27 -9.73 11.30
N GLY A 28 -8.32 -9.88 10.47
CA GLY A 28 -8.57 -9.00 9.34
C GLY A 28 -8.84 -7.55 9.77
N LEU A 29 -9.68 -7.35 10.80
CA LEU A 29 -9.91 -6.02 11.35
C LEU A 29 -8.62 -5.38 11.88
N THR A 30 -7.80 -6.16 12.60
CA THR A 30 -6.51 -5.70 13.12
C THR A 30 -5.54 -5.31 11.99
N THR A 31 -5.46 -6.12 10.93
CA THR A 31 -4.67 -5.82 9.74
C THR A 31 -5.18 -4.55 9.07
N PHE A 32 -6.50 -4.43 8.86
CA PHE A 32 -7.10 -3.24 8.25
C PHE A 32 -6.73 -1.98 9.02
N VAL A 33 -6.92 -1.96 10.34
CA VAL A 33 -6.58 -0.79 11.18
C VAL A 33 -5.10 -0.44 11.08
N ALA A 34 -4.21 -1.44 10.98
CA ALA A 34 -2.78 -1.21 10.87
C ALA A 34 -2.38 -0.59 9.52
N MET A 35 -3.08 -0.93 8.41
CA MET A 35 -2.73 -0.49 7.07
C MET A 35 -3.69 0.56 6.47
N ALA A 36 -4.78 0.92 7.15
CA ALA A 36 -5.79 1.85 6.62
C ALA A 36 -5.25 3.26 6.35
N TYR A 37 -4.08 3.61 6.89
CA TYR A 37 -3.41 4.87 6.57
C TYR A 37 -3.15 5.04 5.06
N ILE A 38 -3.02 3.94 4.29
CA ILE A 38 -2.81 3.96 2.84
C ILE A 38 -3.93 4.70 2.09
N ILE A 39 -5.16 4.66 2.63
CA ILE A 39 -6.33 5.33 2.04
C ILE A 39 -6.12 6.85 1.98
N PHE A 40 -5.33 7.41 2.88
CA PHE A 40 -5.00 8.84 2.96
C PHE A 40 -3.71 9.16 2.20
N VAL A 41 -2.68 8.37 2.44
CA VAL A 41 -1.31 8.65 1.98
C VAL A 41 -1.15 8.41 0.48
N ASN A 42 -1.65 7.29 -0.04
CA ASN A 42 -1.47 6.98 -1.46
C ASN A 42 -2.15 7.97 -2.40
N PRO A 43 -3.43 8.38 -2.19
CA PRO A 43 -4.05 9.40 -3.01
C PRO A 43 -3.35 10.76 -2.94
N SER A 44 -2.76 11.11 -1.79
CA SER A 44 -1.97 12.34 -1.66
C SER A 44 -0.74 12.31 -2.56
N ILE A 45 0.04 11.22 -2.51
CA ILE A 45 1.22 11.02 -3.36
C ILE A 45 0.84 11.01 -4.85
N LEU A 46 -0.22 10.31 -5.22
CA LEU A 46 -0.67 10.24 -6.62
C LEU A 46 -1.21 11.57 -7.15
N ALA A 47 -1.80 12.39 -6.27
CA ALA A 47 -2.23 13.73 -6.64
C ALA A 47 -1.04 14.65 -7.00
N ASP A 48 0.11 14.49 -6.34
CA ASP A 48 1.35 15.20 -6.68
C ASP A 48 1.88 14.80 -8.07
N ALA A 49 1.56 13.58 -8.52
CA ALA A 49 1.83 13.15 -9.90
C ALA A 49 0.85 13.69 -10.95
N GLY A 50 -0.18 14.45 -10.53
CA GLY A 50 -1.20 15.01 -11.41
C GLY A 50 -2.43 14.12 -11.60
N ILE A 51 -2.58 13.04 -10.84
CA ILE A 51 -3.79 12.21 -10.85
C ILE A 51 -4.89 12.88 -10.02
N PRO A 52 -6.14 13.02 -10.54
CA PRO A 52 -7.23 13.59 -9.75
C PRO A 52 -7.44 12.88 -8.42
N LYS A 53 -7.40 13.62 -7.29
CA LYS A 53 -7.39 13.06 -5.93
C LYS A 53 -8.56 12.10 -5.65
N GLU A 54 -9.77 12.44 -6.10
CA GLU A 54 -10.94 11.57 -5.93
C GLU A 54 -10.79 10.23 -6.67
N ALA A 55 -10.29 10.28 -7.91
CA ALA A 55 -10.03 9.07 -8.69
C ALA A 55 -8.87 8.25 -8.08
N ALA A 56 -7.85 8.92 -7.53
CA ALA A 56 -6.75 8.26 -6.81
C ALA A 56 -7.25 7.54 -5.54
N ILE A 57 -8.21 8.13 -4.80
CA ILE A 57 -8.88 7.45 -3.67
C ILE A 57 -9.58 6.18 -4.15
N ALA A 58 -10.40 6.29 -5.19
CA ALA A 58 -11.11 5.15 -5.75
C ALA A 58 -10.14 4.06 -6.25
N ALA A 59 -9.11 4.43 -7.01
CA ALA A 59 -8.11 3.51 -7.54
C ALA A 59 -7.33 2.80 -6.40
N THR A 60 -6.96 3.53 -5.35
CA THR A 60 -6.28 2.98 -4.16
C THR A 60 -7.14 1.93 -3.48
N VAL A 61 -8.39 2.27 -3.19
CA VAL A 61 -9.29 1.36 -2.46
C VAL A 61 -9.66 0.15 -3.31
N TRP A 62 -10.04 0.35 -4.58
CA TRP A 62 -10.39 -0.78 -5.43
C TRP A 62 -9.22 -1.72 -5.72
N SER A 63 -8.00 -1.22 -5.87
CA SER A 63 -6.82 -2.08 -6.01
C SER A 63 -6.56 -2.90 -4.75
N ALA A 64 -6.74 -2.30 -3.56
CA ALA A 64 -6.64 -3.01 -2.29
C ALA A 64 -7.74 -4.07 -2.12
N VAL A 65 -8.99 -3.74 -2.51
CA VAL A 65 -10.12 -4.69 -2.51
C VAL A 65 -9.85 -5.89 -3.40
N ILE A 66 -9.49 -5.63 -4.67
CA ILE A 66 -9.28 -6.70 -5.65
C ILE A 66 -8.06 -7.53 -5.28
N GLY A 67 -6.94 -6.89 -4.93
CA GLY A 67 -5.70 -7.57 -4.54
C GLY A 67 -5.89 -8.42 -3.29
N SER A 68 -6.45 -7.86 -2.21
CA SER A 68 -6.69 -8.60 -0.96
C SER A 68 -7.74 -9.69 -1.10
N ALA A 69 -8.80 -9.48 -1.90
CA ALA A 69 -9.79 -10.52 -2.18
C ALA A 69 -9.18 -11.67 -2.98
N ALA A 70 -8.36 -11.39 -4.00
CA ALA A 70 -7.64 -12.40 -4.75
C ALA A 70 -6.65 -13.17 -3.87
N MET A 71 -5.90 -12.49 -3.01
CA MET A 71 -5.00 -13.11 -2.03
C MET A 71 -5.77 -14.03 -1.08
N GLY A 72 -6.94 -13.60 -0.62
CA GLY A 72 -7.79 -14.40 0.27
C GLY A 72 -8.43 -15.60 -0.40
N LEU A 73 -9.06 -15.40 -1.55
CA LEU A 73 -9.89 -16.42 -2.19
C LEU A 73 -9.10 -17.43 -3.02
N TRP A 74 -8.03 -16.97 -3.70
CA TRP A 74 -7.27 -17.83 -4.60
C TRP A 74 -5.99 -18.38 -3.96
N ALA A 75 -5.20 -17.54 -3.29
CA ALA A 75 -3.99 -17.99 -2.61
C ALA A 75 -4.26 -18.58 -1.22
N ASN A 76 -5.41 -18.30 -0.63
CA ASN A 76 -5.76 -18.63 0.76
C ASN A 76 -4.65 -18.21 1.75
N PHE A 77 -4.20 -16.96 1.63
CA PHE A 77 -3.08 -16.41 2.37
C PHE A 77 -3.54 -15.28 3.30
N PRO A 78 -3.11 -15.22 4.59
CA PRO A 78 -3.58 -14.22 5.57
C PRO A 78 -2.88 -12.86 5.42
N VAL A 79 -2.64 -12.43 4.19
CA VAL A 79 -1.89 -11.22 3.87
C VAL A 79 -2.74 -10.30 3.01
N ALA A 80 -2.86 -9.05 3.42
CA ALA A 80 -3.52 -8.02 2.64
C ALA A 80 -2.59 -7.44 1.59
N VAL A 81 -3.17 -7.03 0.47
CA VAL A 81 -2.48 -6.43 -0.68
C VAL A 81 -3.05 -5.04 -0.92
N ALA A 82 -2.18 -4.05 -1.12
CA ALA A 82 -2.57 -2.68 -1.42
C ALA A 82 -1.42 -1.95 -2.17
N PRO A 83 -1.63 -0.71 -2.68
CA PRO A 83 -0.59 0.05 -3.36
C PRO A 83 0.67 0.22 -2.50
N GLY A 84 1.84 -0.12 -3.07
CA GLY A 84 3.12 -0.13 -2.36
C GLY A 84 3.72 1.26 -2.21
N MET A 85 3.92 1.73 -0.97
CA MET A 85 4.30 3.11 -0.67
C MET A 85 5.63 3.53 -1.30
N GLY A 86 6.66 2.68 -1.25
CA GLY A 86 7.98 3.00 -1.80
C GLY A 86 7.95 3.21 -3.31
N LEU A 87 7.24 2.36 -4.02
CA LEU A 87 7.10 2.44 -5.47
C LEU A 87 6.12 3.54 -5.90
N ASN A 88 5.13 3.88 -5.08
CA ASN A 88 4.26 5.03 -5.32
C ASN A 88 5.03 6.34 -5.27
N ALA A 89 5.92 6.49 -4.29
CA ALA A 89 6.80 7.66 -4.19
C ALA A 89 7.77 7.74 -5.40
N PHE A 90 8.34 6.61 -5.82
CA PHE A 90 9.16 6.55 -7.04
C PHE A 90 8.35 6.93 -8.29
N PHE A 91 7.12 6.42 -8.42
CA PHE A 91 6.18 6.77 -9.48
C PHE A 91 5.92 8.28 -9.53
N ALA A 92 5.50 8.86 -8.41
CA ALA A 92 5.07 10.26 -8.37
C ALA A 92 6.24 11.24 -8.47
N TYR A 93 7.24 11.06 -7.62
CA TYR A 93 8.28 12.09 -7.48
C TYR A 93 9.44 11.91 -8.44
N TYR A 94 9.84 10.67 -8.75
CA TYR A 94 10.93 10.45 -9.69
C TYR A 94 10.44 10.36 -11.14
N VAL A 95 9.49 9.45 -11.43
CA VAL A 95 9.06 9.23 -12.83
C VAL A 95 8.24 10.41 -13.34
N CYS A 96 7.27 10.89 -12.58
CA CYS A 96 6.45 12.03 -13.00
C CYS A 96 7.14 13.36 -12.67
N GLY A 97 7.74 13.51 -11.49
CA GLY A 97 8.33 14.78 -11.04
C GLY A 97 9.67 15.09 -11.67
N VAL A 98 10.69 14.21 -11.51
CA VAL A 98 12.06 14.45 -11.98
C VAL A 98 12.20 14.21 -13.47
N LEU A 99 11.68 13.10 -14.00
CA LEU A 99 11.76 12.78 -15.41
C LEU A 99 10.70 13.53 -16.27
N GLY A 100 9.72 14.18 -15.61
CA GLY A 100 8.67 14.95 -16.27
C GLY A 100 7.71 14.14 -17.15
N LEU A 101 7.61 12.82 -16.89
CA LEU A 101 6.71 11.95 -17.64
C LEU A 101 5.27 12.11 -17.14
N HIS A 102 4.32 12.14 -18.07
CA HIS A 102 2.92 12.17 -17.70
C HIS A 102 2.54 10.87 -16.96
N TRP A 103 1.67 10.97 -15.96
CA TRP A 103 1.28 9.81 -15.13
C TRP A 103 0.69 8.63 -15.92
N THR A 104 0.06 8.87 -17.08
CA THR A 104 -0.44 7.81 -17.98
C THR A 104 0.69 6.96 -18.55
N VAL A 105 1.83 7.58 -18.90
CA VAL A 105 3.04 6.90 -19.37
C VAL A 105 3.67 6.10 -18.23
N ALA A 106 3.70 6.67 -17.01
CA ALA A 106 4.18 5.98 -15.82
C ALA A 106 3.31 4.75 -15.47
N LEU A 107 1.97 4.84 -15.65
CA LEU A 107 1.07 3.67 -15.53
C LEU A 107 1.38 2.60 -16.58
N GLY A 108 1.74 2.98 -17.80
CA GLY A 108 2.21 2.06 -18.82
C GLY A 108 3.48 1.30 -18.37
N ALA A 109 4.41 1.98 -17.67
CA ALA A 109 5.59 1.33 -17.10
C ALA A 109 5.23 0.35 -15.98
N VAL A 110 4.29 0.71 -15.11
CA VAL A 110 3.74 -0.18 -14.06
C VAL A 110 3.10 -1.42 -14.68
N PHE A 111 2.32 -1.25 -15.73
CA PHE A 111 1.73 -2.37 -16.48
C PHE A 111 2.79 -3.35 -16.98
N PHE A 112 3.84 -2.85 -17.67
CA PHE A 112 4.92 -3.71 -18.13
C PHE A 112 5.69 -4.35 -16.98
N SER A 113 5.92 -3.63 -15.88
CA SER A 113 6.54 -4.19 -14.68
C SER A 113 5.72 -5.37 -14.14
N GLY A 114 4.40 -5.23 -14.01
CA GLY A 114 3.52 -6.31 -13.58
C GLY A 114 3.56 -7.53 -14.51
N ILE A 115 3.58 -7.31 -15.84
CA ILE A 115 3.73 -8.41 -16.81
C ILE A 115 5.09 -9.12 -16.67
N VAL A 116 6.19 -8.36 -16.54
CA VAL A 116 7.53 -8.93 -16.34
C VAL A 116 7.59 -9.70 -15.03
N PHE A 117 7.04 -9.13 -13.94
CA PHE A 117 6.97 -9.81 -12.64
C PHE A 117 6.15 -11.10 -12.71
N LEU A 118 5.01 -11.09 -13.41
CA LEU A 118 4.20 -12.28 -13.65
C LEU A 118 5.00 -13.37 -14.41
N LEU A 119 5.68 -12.99 -15.49
CA LEU A 119 6.51 -13.92 -16.26
C LEU A 119 7.64 -14.51 -15.41
N LEU A 120 8.35 -13.69 -14.63
CA LEU A 120 9.39 -14.16 -13.72
C LEU A 120 8.83 -15.10 -12.64
N THR A 121 7.59 -14.87 -12.21
CA THR A 121 6.93 -15.71 -11.21
C THR A 121 6.54 -17.07 -11.79
N VAL A 122 5.89 -17.09 -12.97
CA VAL A 122 5.42 -18.33 -13.60
C VAL A 122 6.59 -19.18 -14.10
N THR A 123 7.68 -18.57 -14.57
CA THR A 123 8.88 -19.28 -15.05
C THR A 123 9.84 -19.70 -13.94
N HIS A 124 9.54 -19.36 -12.67
CA HIS A 124 10.41 -19.58 -11.50
C HIS A 124 11.82 -18.95 -11.59
N VAL A 125 12.07 -18.10 -12.59
CA VAL A 125 13.35 -17.37 -12.76
C VAL A 125 13.60 -16.38 -11.62
N ARG A 126 12.54 -15.93 -10.96
CA ARG A 126 12.61 -15.01 -9.81
C ARG A 126 13.57 -15.50 -8.73
N GLN A 127 13.60 -16.82 -8.42
CA GLN A 127 14.49 -17.38 -7.40
C GLN A 127 15.96 -17.16 -7.76
N LEU A 128 16.33 -17.37 -9.02
CA LEU A 128 17.68 -17.10 -9.51
C LEU A 128 18.07 -15.62 -9.34
N LEU A 129 17.14 -14.69 -9.62
CA LEU A 129 17.38 -13.25 -9.43
C LEU A 129 17.58 -12.90 -7.96
N ILE A 130 16.76 -13.47 -7.06
CA ILE A 130 16.86 -13.23 -5.62
C ILE A 130 18.19 -13.77 -5.09
N ASP A 131 18.60 -14.96 -5.50
CA ASP A 131 19.83 -15.59 -5.05
C ASP A 131 21.06 -14.89 -5.63
N ALA A 132 20.97 -14.31 -6.83
CA ALA A 132 22.05 -13.56 -7.46
C ALA A 132 22.36 -12.22 -6.77
N VAL A 133 21.39 -11.63 -6.03
CA VAL A 133 21.60 -10.34 -5.37
C VAL A 133 22.12 -10.54 -3.94
N PRO A 134 23.30 -9.97 -3.62
CA PRO A 134 23.88 -10.06 -2.28
C PRO A 134 22.95 -9.47 -1.19
N MET A 135 22.96 -10.07 -0.01
CA MET A 135 22.09 -9.61 1.13
C MET A 135 22.31 -8.14 1.48
N ASN A 136 23.55 -7.66 1.42
CA ASN A 136 23.86 -6.25 1.70
C ASN A 136 23.16 -5.30 0.74
N LEU A 137 23.03 -5.68 -0.54
CA LEU A 137 22.31 -4.87 -1.53
C LEU A 137 20.80 -4.89 -1.28
N LYS A 138 20.23 -6.03 -0.85
CA LYS A 138 18.81 -6.11 -0.44
C LYS A 138 18.51 -5.15 0.72
N TYR A 139 19.37 -5.15 1.74
CA TYR A 139 19.23 -4.21 2.86
C TYR A 139 19.40 -2.75 2.42
N ALA A 140 20.36 -2.47 1.52
CA ALA A 140 20.57 -1.12 1.01
C ALA A 140 19.36 -0.58 0.25
N ILE A 141 18.67 -1.43 -0.53
CA ILE A 141 17.42 -1.07 -1.23
C ILE A 141 16.35 -0.66 -0.21
N VAL A 142 16.10 -1.49 0.81
CA VAL A 142 15.08 -1.22 1.84
C VAL A 142 15.38 0.07 2.61
N VAL A 143 16.63 0.26 3.02
CA VAL A 143 17.05 1.49 3.73
C VAL A 143 16.91 2.71 2.81
N GLY A 144 17.34 2.59 1.54
CA GLY A 144 17.21 3.68 0.56
C GLY A 144 15.77 4.11 0.33
N ILE A 145 14.85 3.15 0.18
CA ILE A 145 13.41 3.43 0.06
C ILE A 145 12.88 4.14 1.32
N GLY A 146 13.23 3.63 2.51
CA GLY A 146 12.81 4.24 3.77
C GLY A 146 13.30 5.69 3.92
N MET A 147 14.56 5.96 3.59
CA MET A 147 15.13 7.33 3.60
C MET A 147 14.45 8.25 2.57
N PHE A 148 14.14 7.70 1.39
CA PHE A 148 13.45 8.45 0.34
C PHE A 148 12.03 8.86 0.78
N ILE A 149 11.26 7.93 1.34
CA ILE A 149 9.91 8.22 1.87
C ILE A 149 9.99 9.24 3.01
N ALA A 150 10.95 9.08 3.94
CA ALA A 150 11.14 10.02 5.04
C ALA A 150 11.45 11.43 4.51
N PHE A 151 12.30 11.55 3.49
CA PHE A 151 12.65 12.84 2.88
C PHE A 151 11.42 13.50 2.23
N ILE A 152 10.60 12.74 1.50
CA ILE A 152 9.35 13.23 0.90
C ILE A 152 8.37 13.67 2.01
N GLY A 153 8.25 12.90 3.09
CA GLY A 153 7.42 13.29 4.23
C GLY A 153 7.86 14.61 4.85
N LEU A 154 9.16 14.86 4.99
CA LEU A 154 9.69 16.14 5.47
C LEU A 154 9.42 17.30 4.51
N GLN A 155 9.40 17.05 3.19
CA GLN A 155 9.02 18.05 2.19
C GLN A 155 7.52 18.36 2.26
N ASN A 156 6.65 17.35 2.30
CA ASN A 156 5.20 17.52 2.41
C ASN A 156 4.79 18.22 3.71
N ALA A 157 5.55 17.97 4.79
CA ALA A 157 5.40 18.67 6.06
C ALA A 157 5.88 20.14 6.03
N GLY A 158 6.58 20.57 4.97
CA GLY A 158 7.19 21.93 4.88
C GLY A 158 8.39 22.13 5.80
N ILE A 159 8.96 21.04 6.34
CA ILE A 159 10.19 21.07 7.16
C ILE A 159 11.41 21.20 6.25
N VAL A 160 11.43 20.47 5.14
CA VAL A 160 12.44 20.61 4.09
C VAL A 160 11.81 21.33 2.90
N VAL A 161 12.44 22.41 2.46
CA VAL A 161 11.96 23.24 1.35
C VAL A 161 13.04 23.38 0.27
N LYS A 162 12.62 23.67 -0.96
CA LYS A 162 13.53 23.92 -2.08
C LYS A 162 14.36 25.19 -1.82
N ASN A 163 15.64 25.14 -2.12
CA ASN A 163 16.54 26.27 -2.09
C ASN A 163 17.44 26.24 -3.34
N ASP A 164 17.52 27.34 -4.08
CA ASP A 164 18.25 27.37 -5.34
C ASP A 164 19.78 27.29 -5.18
N ALA A 165 20.32 27.66 -4.00
CA ALA A 165 21.76 27.61 -3.73
C ALA A 165 22.22 26.25 -3.18
N THR A 166 21.42 25.62 -2.31
CA THR A 166 21.78 24.38 -1.59
C THR A 166 20.88 23.20 -1.95
N VAL A 167 20.04 23.35 -2.96
CA VAL A 167 19.00 22.39 -3.41
C VAL A 167 17.87 22.27 -2.38
N VAL A 168 18.20 22.13 -1.10
CA VAL A 168 17.24 22.07 0.02
C VAL A 168 17.68 22.95 1.17
N ALA A 169 16.71 23.44 1.93
CA ALA A 169 16.92 24.20 3.16
C ALA A 169 15.89 23.82 4.22
N LEU A 170 16.14 24.24 5.46
CA LEU A 170 15.15 24.13 6.52
C LEU A 170 14.03 25.16 6.27
N GLY A 171 12.80 24.69 6.26
CA GLY A 171 11.61 25.55 6.17
C GLY A 171 11.31 26.27 7.48
N HIS A 172 10.23 27.04 7.48
CA HIS A 172 9.78 27.76 8.67
C HIS A 172 9.04 26.81 9.63
N VAL A 173 9.79 26.05 10.42
CA VAL A 173 9.26 25.03 11.35
C VAL A 173 8.32 25.58 12.42
N THR A 174 8.30 26.88 12.64
CA THR A 174 7.37 27.58 13.56
C THR A 174 6.00 27.88 12.94
N GLN A 175 5.85 27.66 11.63
CA GLN A 175 4.53 27.79 10.99
C GLN A 175 3.59 26.66 11.47
N PRO A 176 2.29 26.90 11.51
CA PRO A 176 1.32 25.94 12.06
C PRO A 176 1.36 24.55 11.38
N GLY A 177 1.52 24.48 10.06
CA GLY A 177 1.59 23.20 9.33
C GLY A 177 2.78 22.33 9.74
N PRO A 178 4.04 22.80 9.56
CA PRO A 178 5.24 22.07 9.99
C PRO A 178 5.25 21.74 11.50
N LEU A 179 4.75 22.63 12.35
CA LEU A 179 4.66 22.40 13.78
C LEU A 179 3.71 21.25 14.10
N LEU A 180 2.53 21.23 13.48
CA LEU A 180 1.56 20.14 13.63
C LEU A 180 2.10 18.82 13.09
N ALA A 181 2.83 18.83 11.97
CA ALA A 181 3.49 17.63 11.43
C ALA A 181 4.51 17.07 12.43
N CYS A 182 5.35 17.92 13.05
CA CYS A 182 6.29 17.50 14.10
C CYS A 182 5.56 16.89 15.31
N CYS A 183 4.49 17.53 15.78
CA CYS A 183 3.67 17.00 16.89
C CYS A 183 3.03 15.65 16.52
N GLY A 184 2.49 15.53 15.30
CA GLY A 184 1.92 14.29 14.79
C GLY A 184 2.95 13.16 14.69
N LEU A 185 4.15 13.47 14.20
CA LEU A 185 5.25 12.49 14.13
C LEU A 185 5.65 12.01 15.53
N MET A 186 5.81 12.92 16.49
CA MET A 186 6.13 12.55 17.88
C MET A 186 5.04 11.70 18.53
N LEU A 187 3.76 12.05 18.30
CA LEU A 187 2.62 11.26 18.77
C LEU A 187 2.66 9.85 18.17
N THR A 188 2.80 9.74 16.84
CA THR A 188 2.86 8.46 16.14
C THR A 188 4.02 7.61 16.63
N ALA A 189 5.22 8.19 16.77
CA ALA A 189 6.40 7.49 17.31
C ALA A 189 6.16 7.01 18.75
N GLY A 190 5.52 7.81 19.58
CA GLY A 190 5.16 7.42 20.96
C GLY A 190 4.15 6.29 21.03
N LEU A 191 3.15 6.30 20.13
CA LEU A 191 2.17 5.20 20.00
C LEU A 191 2.83 3.91 19.50
N MET A 192 3.72 4.02 18.51
CA MET A 192 4.51 2.89 17.99
C MET A 192 5.40 2.28 19.07
N ALA A 193 6.09 3.11 19.85
CA ALA A 193 6.93 2.65 20.97
C ALA A 193 6.12 1.90 22.04
N ARG A 194 4.83 2.20 22.16
CA ARG A 194 3.90 1.49 23.06
C ARG A 194 3.20 0.29 22.39
N ASN A 195 3.60 -0.08 21.17
CA ASN A 195 2.98 -1.15 20.37
C ASN A 195 1.47 -0.99 20.17
N VAL A 196 0.97 0.26 20.08
CA VAL A 196 -0.44 0.54 19.78
C VAL A 196 -0.70 0.18 18.32
N GLN A 197 -1.64 -0.72 18.06
CA GLN A 197 -2.04 -1.10 16.72
C GLN A 197 -2.73 0.08 16.02
N GLY A 198 -2.41 0.31 14.74
CA GLY A 198 -2.96 1.44 13.99
C GLY A 198 -2.37 2.80 14.38
N SER A 199 -1.21 2.84 15.04
CA SER A 199 -0.54 4.08 15.47
C SER A 199 -0.38 5.09 14.33
N LEU A 200 -0.06 4.65 13.10
CA LEU A 200 0.03 5.51 11.92
C LEU A 200 -1.33 6.16 11.61
N LEU A 201 -2.39 5.37 11.54
CA LEU A 201 -3.74 5.86 11.29
C LEU A 201 -4.19 6.85 12.37
N ILE A 202 -3.97 6.52 13.64
CA ILE A 202 -4.31 7.40 14.77
C ILE A 202 -3.52 8.70 14.67
N GLY A 203 -2.22 8.64 14.38
CA GLY A 203 -1.37 9.81 14.21
C GLY A 203 -1.87 10.73 13.10
N ILE A 204 -2.18 10.20 11.94
CA ILE A 204 -2.72 10.95 10.80
C ILE A 204 -4.05 11.63 11.17
N LEU A 205 -5.01 10.86 11.72
CA LEU A 205 -6.32 11.39 12.06
C LEU A 205 -6.25 12.47 13.15
N VAL A 206 -5.45 12.26 14.20
CA VAL A 206 -5.27 13.27 15.26
C VAL A 206 -4.60 14.52 14.70
N THR A 207 -3.57 14.39 13.87
CA THR A 207 -2.90 15.54 13.25
C THR A 207 -3.84 16.29 12.31
N ALA A 208 -4.66 15.60 11.53
CA ALA A 208 -5.65 16.21 10.66
C ALA A 208 -6.72 16.98 11.47
N VAL A 209 -7.24 16.38 12.56
CA VAL A 209 -8.20 17.05 13.46
C VAL A 209 -7.59 18.28 14.10
N LEU A 210 -6.35 18.21 14.57
CA LEU A 210 -5.64 19.38 15.10
C LEU A 210 -5.47 20.45 14.03
N GLY A 211 -5.14 20.08 12.79
CA GLY A 211 -5.09 21.00 11.66
C GLY A 211 -6.42 21.74 11.42
N MET A 212 -7.54 21.05 11.55
CA MET A 212 -8.89 21.65 11.44
C MET A 212 -9.17 22.58 12.61
N VAL A 213 -8.86 22.18 13.85
CA VAL A 213 -9.09 22.97 15.06
C VAL A 213 -8.26 24.27 15.06
N PHE A 214 -7.01 24.21 14.59
CA PHE A 214 -6.14 25.39 14.48
C PHE A 214 -6.35 26.20 13.19
N GLY A 215 -7.35 25.83 12.34
CA GLY A 215 -7.68 26.57 11.12
C GLY A 215 -6.62 26.44 10.00
N VAL A 216 -5.74 25.45 10.07
CA VAL A 216 -4.70 25.19 9.06
C VAL A 216 -5.27 24.38 7.87
N SER A 217 -6.29 23.58 8.12
CA SER A 217 -7.01 22.80 7.11
C SER A 217 -8.51 23.02 7.19
N PRO A 218 -9.24 22.85 6.07
CA PRO A 218 -10.69 23.02 6.05
C PRO A 218 -11.38 22.01 6.97
N ALA A 219 -12.35 22.49 7.76
CA ALA A 219 -13.20 21.63 8.57
C ALA A 219 -14.38 21.10 7.73
N PRO A 220 -14.93 19.92 8.05
CA PRO A 220 -16.11 19.40 7.38
C PRO A 220 -17.29 20.34 7.58
N SER A 221 -18.00 20.68 6.49
CA SER A 221 -19.11 21.64 6.49
C SER A 221 -20.50 20.99 6.65
N GLY A 222 -20.56 19.65 6.81
CA GLY A 222 -21.80 18.89 6.96
C GLY A 222 -21.57 17.39 6.90
N ILE A 223 -22.64 16.62 7.05
CA ILE A 223 -22.56 15.14 7.01
C ILE A 223 -22.04 14.66 5.64
N ASP A 224 -22.42 15.32 4.55
CA ASP A 224 -22.00 14.96 3.19
C ASP A 224 -20.49 15.14 2.96
N SER A 225 -19.81 15.99 3.75
CA SER A 225 -18.35 16.14 3.72
C SER A 225 -17.61 15.07 4.53
N VAL A 226 -18.33 14.29 5.33
CA VAL A 226 -17.77 13.17 6.12
C VAL A 226 -18.09 11.82 5.48
N MET A 227 -19.35 11.64 5.08
CA MET A 227 -19.86 10.40 4.53
C MET A 227 -20.67 10.67 3.26
N SER A 228 -20.44 9.89 2.21
CA SER A 228 -21.23 9.93 1.00
C SER A 228 -21.46 8.52 0.48
N PHE A 229 -22.71 8.23 0.11
CA PHE A 229 -23.03 6.98 -0.59
C PHE A 229 -22.78 7.08 -2.11
N SER A 230 -22.44 8.27 -2.62
CA SER A 230 -21.94 8.45 -3.96
C SER A 230 -20.47 8.04 -3.99
N LEU A 231 -20.17 6.88 -4.57
CA LEU A 231 -18.81 6.36 -4.65
C LEU A 231 -17.94 7.26 -5.53
N PRO A 232 -16.68 7.52 -5.15
CA PRO A 232 -15.76 8.28 -5.99
C PRO A 232 -15.56 7.58 -7.33
N SER A 233 -15.58 8.37 -8.42
CA SER A 233 -15.51 7.83 -9.77
C SER A 233 -14.10 7.42 -10.15
N LEU A 234 -13.96 6.20 -10.69
CA LEU A 234 -12.74 5.72 -11.34
C LEU A 234 -12.57 6.25 -12.78
N ALA A 235 -13.62 6.81 -13.38
CA ALA A 235 -13.64 7.16 -14.80
C ALA A 235 -12.44 8.02 -15.28
N PRO A 236 -11.90 8.97 -14.47
CA PRO A 236 -10.76 9.78 -14.90
C PRO A 236 -9.44 8.99 -15.02
N THR A 237 -9.31 7.84 -14.36
CA THR A 237 -8.06 7.06 -14.33
C THR A 237 -8.19 5.67 -14.94
N LEU A 238 -9.41 5.16 -15.05
CA LEU A 238 -9.66 3.82 -15.56
C LEU A 238 -9.19 3.69 -17.02
N MET A 239 -8.30 2.71 -17.26
CA MET A 239 -7.77 2.39 -18.60
C MET A 239 -7.03 3.56 -19.29
N GLN A 240 -6.50 4.52 -18.51
CA GLN A 240 -5.80 5.69 -19.05
C GLN A 240 -4.30 5.47 -19.29
N LEU A 241 -3.81 4.25 -19.11
CA LEU A 241 -2.40 3.94 -19.30
C LEU A 241 -1.96 4.12 -20.76
N ASP A 242 -0.83 4.81 -20.98
CA ASP A 242 -0.21 4.98 -22.29
C ASP A 242 0.90 3.95 -22.52
N ILE A 243 0.51 2.81 -23.11
CA ILE A 243 1.43 1.71 -23.43
C ILE A 243 2.47 2.13 -24.47
N MET A 244 2.05 2.88 -25.48
CA MET A 244 2.96 3.30 -26.56
C MET A 244 3.96 4.36 -26.10
N GLY A 245 3.51 5.31 -25.28
CA GLY A 245 4.38 6.27 -24.63
C GLY A 245 5.41 5.57 -23.74
N ALA A 246 4.99 4.58 -22.98
CA ALA A 246 5.86 3.76 -22.13
C ALA A 246 6.97 3.04 -22.93
N LEU A 247 6.72 2.59 -24.13
CA LEU A 247 7.73 1.93 -24.98
C LEU A 247 8.69 2.92 -25.65
N LYS A 248 8.23 4.13 -25.97
CA LYS A 248 9.03 5.12 -26.72
C LYS A 248 10.12 5.80 -25.89
N TYR A 249 9.91 6.01 -24.60
CA TYR A 249 10.79 6.83 -23.75
C TYR A 249 11.99 6.08 -23.15
N GLY A 250 12.40 4.95 -23.70
CA GLY A 250 13.54 4.21 -23.15
C GLY A 250 13.33 3.71 -21.73
N ILE A 251 12.10 3.42 -21.39
CA ILE A 251 11.53 3.10 -20.07
C ILE A 251 12.09 1.79 -19.49
N ILE A 252 12.96 1.08 -20.20
CA ILE A 252 13.52 -0.21 -19.74
C ILE A 252 14.10 -0.10 -18.33
N SER A 253 14.83 0.98 -18.01
CA SER A 253 15.38 1.17 -16.67
C SER A 253 14.30 1.41 -15.61
N ILE A 254 13.21 2.10 -15.96
CA ILE A 254 12.08 2.37 -15.06
C ILE A 254 11.30 1.07 -14.80
N ILE A 255 10.97 0.33 -15.88
CA ILE A 255 10.30 -0.99 -15.77
C ILE A 255 11.16 -1.95 -14.94
N PHE A 256 12.46 -2.00 -15.22
CA PHE A 256 13.41 -2.82 -14.45
C PHE A 256 13.41 -2.43 -12.96
N THR A 257 13.46 -1.13 -12.66
CA THR A 257 13.43 -0.65 -11.26
C THR A 257 12.14 -1.05 -10.56
N PHE A 258 10.97 -0.80 -11.18
CA PHE A 258 9.68 -1.24 -10.62
C PHE A 258 9.69 -2.74 -10.36
N THR A 259 10.06 -3.55 -11.37
CA THR A 259 10.04 -5.01 -11.26
C THR A 259 10.96 -5.54 -10.16
N ILE A 260 12.20 -5.04 -10.10
CA ILE A 260 13.18 -5.53 -9.13
C ILE A 260 12.83 -5.13 -7.71
N VAL A 261 12.42 -3.86 -7.51
CA VAL A 261 12.03 -3.40 -6.17
C VAL A 261 10.77 -4.14 -5.70
N GLU A 262 9.76 -4.30 -6.56
CA GLU A 262 8.54 -5.03 -6.26
C GLU A 262 8.82 -6.51 -5.91
N LEU A 263 9.72 -7.14 -6.67
CA LEU A 263 10.12 -8.53 -6.43
C LEU A 263 10.76 -8.70 -5.05
N PHE A 264 11.69 -7.82 -4.66
CA PHE A 264 12.33 -7.91 -3.35
C PHE A 264 11.40 -7.57 -2.20
N ASP A 265 10.55 -6.56 -2.38
CA ASP A 265 9.57 -6.15 -1.37
C ASP A 265 8.57 -7.28 -1.08
N ASN A 266 7.94 -7.82 -2.13
CA ASN A 266 6.97 -8.91 -2.00
C ASN A 266 7.59 -10.19 -1.44
N MET A 267 8.76 -10.61 -1.93
CA MET A 267 9.41 -11.82 -1.42
C MET A 267 9.83 -11.67 0.05
N GLY A 268 10.42 -10.53 0.42
CA GLY A 268 10.83 -10.26 1.80
C GLY A 268 9.63 -10.29 2.74
N THR A 269 8.56 -9.60 2.37
CA THR A 269 7.32 -9.52 3.15
C THR A 269 6.63 -10.87 3.26
N LEU A 270 6.39 -11.58 2.16
CA LEU A 270 5.70 -12.87 2.17
C LEU A 270 6.47 -13.94 2.96
N ILE A 271 7.80 -14.03 2.81
CA ILE A 271 8.61 -14.97 3.59
C ILE A 271 8.56 -14.63 5.08
N GLY A 272 8.71 -13.35 5.43
CA GLY A 272 8.64 -12.89 6.83
C GLY A 272 7.30 -13.17 7.48
N LEU A 273 6.20 -12.87 6.77
CA LEU A 273 4.84 -13.12 7.23
C LEU A 273 4.50 -14.60 7.32
N SER A 274 4.99 -15.41 6.37
CA SER A 274 4.78 -16.87 6.38
C SER A 274 5.41 -17.54 7.59
N ARG A 275 6.62 -17.12 7.96
CA ARG A 275 7.25 -17.57 9.21
C ARG A 275 6.39 -17.24 10.42
N LYS A 276 5.93 -15.99 10.49
CA LYS A 276 5.10 -15.52 11.60
C LYS A 276 3.74 -16.22 11.65
N ALA A 277 3.16 -16.51 10.50
CA ALA A 277 1.89 -17.21 10.34
C ALA A 277 2.01 -18.73 10.53
N ARG A 278 3.23 -19.27 10.70
CA ARG A 278 3.50 -20.72 10.77
C ARG A 278 3.02 -21.48 9.54
N LEU A 279 3.15 -20.85 8.35
CA LEU A 279 2.84 -21.43 7.04
C LEU A 279 4.07 -22.04 6.36
N MET A 280 5.24 -21.95 6.99
CA MET A 280 6.50 -22.54 6.52
C MET A 280 6.73 -23.88 7.21
N ASP A 281 7.04 -24.91 6.43
CA ASP A 281 7.42 -26.22 6.93
C ASP A 281 8.89 -26.25 7.43
N ASP A 282 9.31 -27.37 8.03
CA ASP A 282 10.67 -27.56 8.56
C ASP A 282 11.76 -27.52 7.47
N LYS A 283 11.39 -27.66 6.20
CA LYS A 283 12.28 -27.59 5.04
C LYS A 283 12.34 -26.18 4.43
N GLY A 284 11.58 -25.23 5.00
CA GLY A 284 11.50 -23.86 4.50
C GLY A 284 10.52 -23.66 3.33
N HIS A 285 9.74 -24.67 2.96
CA HIS A 285 8.72 -24.56 1.94
C HIS A 285 7.47 -23.86 2.50
N ILE A 286 6.91 -22.93 1.73
CA ILE A 286 5.73 -22.13 2.09
C ILE A 286 4.58 -22.57 1.18
N GLU A 287 3.52 -23.08 1.79
CA GLU A 287 2.32 -23.48 1.08
C GLU A 287 1.68 -22.29 0.37
N ASN A 288 1.31 -22.46 -0.91
CA ASN A 288 0.66 -21.44 -1.75
C ASN A 288 1.48 -20.15 -2.01
N LEU A 289 2.80 -20.12 -1.73
CA LEU A 289 3.63 -18.93 -2.00
C LEU A 289 3.58 -18.52 -3.47
N ASP A 290 3.60 -19.48 -4.40
CA ASP A 290 3.52 -19.21 -5.84
C ASP A 290 2.21 -18.51 -6.21
N LYS A 291 1.10 -18.94 -5.62
CA LYS A 291 -0.21 -18.30 -5.82
C LYS A 291 -0.23 -16.88 -5.24
N ALA A 292 0.36 -16.67 -4.06
CA ALA A 292 0.45 -15.35 -3.46
C ALA A 292 1.24 -14.38 -4.36
N LEU A 293 2.38 -14.81 -4.89
CA LEU A 293 3.20 -14.00 -5.79
C LEU A 293 2.56 -13.75 -7.16
N VAL A 294 1.83 -14.72 -7.70
CA VAL A 294 1.01 -14.49 -8.91
C VAL A 294 -0.10 -13.48 -8.60
N THR A 295 -0.71 -13.54 -7.41
CA THR A 295 -1.71 -12.56 -6.99
C THR A 295 -1.14 -11.15 -6.95
N ASP A 296 0.05 -10.95 -6.39
CA ASP A 296 0.73 -9.65 -6.35
C ASP A 296 1.01 -9.13 -7.77
N SER A 297 1.59 -9.96 -8.64
CA SER A 297 1.91 -9.56 -10.01
C SER A 297 0.66 -9.25 -10.86
N VAL A 298 -0.39 -10.05 -10.75
CA VAL A 298 -1.69 -9.75 -11.39
C VAL A 298 -2.32 -8.50 -10.77
N GLY A 299 -2.21 -8.33 -9.46
CA GLY A 299 -2.64 -7.13 -8.74
C GLY A 299 -1.98 -5.86 -9.31
N THR A 300 -0.68 -5.88 -9.59
CA THR A 300 0.05 -4.75 -10.20
C THR A 300 -0.45 -4.47 -11.62
N VAL A 301 -0.72 -5.50 -12.44
CA VAL A 301 -1.34 -5.30 -13.76
C VAL A 301 -2.72 -4.66 -13.63
N VAL A 302 -3.56 -5.17 -12.73
CA VAL A 302 -4.92 -4.63 -12.49
C VAL A 302 -4.85 -3.20 -11.96
N SER A 303 -3.94 -2.89 -11.03
CA SER A 303 -3.80 -1.55 -10.44
C SER A 303 -3.43 -0.50 -11.48
N SER A 304 -2.61 -0.84 -12.47
CA SER A 304 -2.28 0.06 -13.59
C SER A 304 -3.50 0.43 -14.43
N PHE A 305 -4.44 -0.50 -14.61
CA PHE A 305 -5.72 -0.21 -15.29
C PHE A 305 -6.66 0.66 -14.44
N LEU A 306 -6.62 0.52 -13.12
CA LEU A 306 -7.41 1.34 -12.20
C LEU A 306 -6.85 2.76 -12.06
N GLY A 307 -5.57 2.97 -12.38
CA GLY A 307 -4.92 4.28 -12.29
C GLY A 307 -4.15 4.50 -10.99
N THR A 308 -3.62 3.45 -10.39
CA THR A 308 -2.65 3.53 -9.28
C THR A 308 -1.37 2.78 -9.63
N SER A 309 -0.30 3.01 -8.87
CA SER A 309 0.97 2.34 -9.11
C SER A 309 0.94 0.87 -8.67
N THR A 310 2.10 0.21 -8.57
CA THR A 310 2.22 -1.20 -8.18
C THR A 310 1.54 -1.50 -6.86
N VAL A 311 0.95 -2.68 -6.71
CA VAL A 311 0.44 -3.20 -5.44
C VAL A 311 1.40 -4.23 -4.88
N THR A 312 1.49 -4.29 -3.55
CA THR A 312 2.39 -5.21 -2.84
C THR A 312 1.69 -5.86 -1.65
N SER A 313 2.23 -6.99 -1.21
CA SER A 313 1.85 -7.62 0.06
C SER A 313 2.28 -6.77 1.24
N TYR A 314 1.36 -6.45 2.17
CA TYR A 314 1.59 -5.50 3.26
C TYR A 314 2.15 -6.16 4.51
N VAL A 315 3.30 -5.65 4.99
CA VAL A 315 3.97 -6.11 6.21
C VAL A 315 3.10 -5.90 7.46
N GLU A 316 2.19 -4.94 7.46
CA GLU A 316 1.20 -4.67 8.51
C GLU A 316 0.26 -5.85 8.75
N SER A 317 0.14 -6.77 7.80
CA SER A 317 -0.56 -8.05 7.99
C SER A 317 0.02 -8.88 9.15
N ALA A 318 1.27 -8.58 9.54
CA ALA A 318 1.88 -9.13 10.75
C ALA A 318 1.06 -8.87 12.02
N ALA A 319 0.30 -7.77 12.08
CA ALA A 319 -0.57 -7.44 13.21
C ALA A 319 -1.73 -8.44 13.33
N GLY A 320 -2.46 -8.70 12.24
CA GLY A 320 -3.53 -9.69 12.22
C GLY A 320 -3.02 -11.13 12.40
N ILE A 321 -1.89 -11.47 11.78
CA ILE A 321 -1.24 -12.77 11.97
C ILE A 321 -0.90 -12.99 13.45
N SER A 322 -0.49 -11.94 14.18
CA SER A 322 -0.23 -12.01 15.63
C SER A 322 -1.51 -12.26 16.43
N GLN A 323 -2.67 -11.85 15.94
CA GLN A 323 -3.99 -12.14 16.53
C GLN A 323 -4.52 -13.55 16.19
N GLY A 324 -3.78 -14.30 15.39
CA GLY A 324 -4.14 -15.68 15.05
C GLY A 324 -4.67 -15.86 13.62
N GLY A 325 -4.57 -14.86 12.74
CA GLY A 325 -4.88 -15.00 11.32
C GLY A 325 -3.95 -16.02 10.65
N ARG A 326 -4.52 -16.99 9.94
CA ARG A 326 -3.81 -18.12 9.32
C ARG A 326 -4.29 -18.42 7.90
N THR A 327 -5.41 -17.86 7.50
CA THR A 327 -6.08 -18.21 6.25
C THR A 327 -6.45 -16.97 5.44
N GLY A 328 -6.84 -17.17 4.18
CA GLY A 328 -7.29 -16.10 3.30
C GLY A 328 -8.56 -15.36 3.78
N LEU A 329 -9.27 -15.88 4.77
CA LEU A 329 -10.43 -15.19 5.34
C LEU A 329 -10.01 -13.88 6.03
N THR A 330 -8.81 -13.82 6.61
CA THR A 330 -8.20 -12.58 7.11
C THR A 330 -8.07 -11.53 6.00
N ALA A 331 -7.48 -11.88 4.85
CA ALA A 331 -7.32 -10.98 3.71
C ALA A 331 -8.67 -10.58 3.08
N LEU A 332 -9.62 -11.50 2.99
CA LEU A 332 -10.96 -11.20 2.51
C LEU A 332 -11.70 -10.22 3.44
N THR A 333 -11.53 -10.35 4.74
CA THR A 333 -12.09 -9.39 5.71
C THR A 333 -11.50 -7.99 5.48
N VAL A 334 -10.19 -7.89 5.23
CA VAL A 334 -9.55 -6.61 4.89
C VAL A 334 -10.14 -6.02 3.61
N ALA A 335 -10.35 -6.83 2.56
CA ALA A 335 -10.96 -6.39 1.32
C ALA A 335 -12.37 -5.79 1.54
N VAL A 336 -13.21 -6.44 2.36
CA VAL A 336 -14.55 -5.94 2.70
C VAL A 336 -14.47 -4.61 3.46
N LEU A 337 -13.52 -4.47 4.38
CA LEU A 337 -13.34 -3.23 5.16
C LEU A 337 -12.83 -2.08 4.28
N PHE A 338 -11.93 -2.36 3.31
CA PHE A 338 -11.54 -1.37 2.31
C PHE A 338 -12.74 -0.94 1.44
N ALA A 339 -13.55 -1.88 0.96
CA ALA A 339 -14.76 -1.53 0.21
C ALA A 339 -15.71 -0.64 1.03
N ALA A 340 -15.90 -0.97 2.31
CA ALA A 340 -16.72 -0.16 3.23
C ALA A 340 -16.14 1.24 3.45
N SER A 341 -14.81 1.41 3.41
CA SER A 341 -14.16 2.72 3.60
C SER A 341 -14.45 3.73 2.48
N LEU A 342 -14.93 3.29 1.30
CA LEU A 342 -15.34 4.20 0.22
C LEU A 342 -16.48 5.14 0.62
N VAL A 343 -17.33 4.76 1.58
CA VAL A 343 -18.37 5.63 2.11
C VAL A 343 -17.79 6.87 2.79
N PHE A 344 -16.56 6.78 3.29
CA PHE A 344 -15.82 7.88 3.93
C PHE A 344 -14.88 8.64 2.96
N ALA A 345 -15.02 8.43 1.66
CA ALA A 345 -14.17 9.08 0.66
C ALA A 345 -14.11 10.63 0.79
N PRO A 346 -15.21 11.36 1.09
CA PRO A 346 -15.13 12.80 1.30
C PRO A 346 -14.21 13.19 2.46
N LEU A 347 -14.29 12.47 3.59
CA LEU A 347 -13.42 12.68 4.76
C LEU A 347 -11.95 12.43 4.40
N ILE A 348 -11.68 11.39 3.60
CA ILE A 348 -10.33 11.07 3.12
C ILE A 348 -9.74 12.25 2.34
N GLY A 349 -10.57 12.89 1.49
CA GLY A 349 -10.17 14.06 0.72
C GLY A 349 -9.78 15.29 1.55
N LEU A 350 -10.30 15.42 2.78
CA LEU A 350 -10.04 16.54 3.68
C LEU A 350 -8.72 16.42 4.46
N VAL A 351 -8.11 15.24 4.51
CA VAL A 351 -6.84 15.05 5.23
C VAL A 351 -5.72 15.81 4.51
N PRO A 352 -5.03 16.75 5.21
CA PRO A 352 -3.98 17.56 4.61
C PRO A 352 -2.67 16.77 4.43
N ALA A 353 -1.86 17.14 3.43
CA ALA A 353 -0.60 16.46 3.11
C ALA A 353 0.42 16.49 4.28
N PHE A 354 0.42 17.53 5.11
CA PHE A 354 1.31 17.59 6.27
C PHE A 354 0.96 16.58 7.38
N ALA A 355 -0.23 15.98 7.35
CA ALA A 355 -0.66 14.97 8.30
C ALA A 355 -0.41 13.54 7.82
N THR A 356 -0.13 13.35 6.52
CA THR A 356 0.13 12.06 5.89
C THR A 356 1.60 11.80 5.68
#